data_09a2639e5469153c1fa7fa35f508ca49
#
_entry.id   09a2639e5469153c1fa7fa35f508ca49
#
_cell.length_a   1.000
_cell.length_b   1.000
_cell.length_c   1.000
_cell.angle_alpha   90.00
_cell.angle_beta   90.00
_cell.angle_gamma   90.00
#
_symmetry.space_group_name_H-M   'P 1'
#
loop_
_entity.id
_entity.type
_entity.pdbx_description
1 polymer ?
#
loop_
_entity_poly.entity_id
_entity_poly.type
_entity_poly.pdbx_seq_one_letter_code
_entity_poly.pdbx_strand_id
1 'polypeptide(L)'
;NLRFGVERMRTAFRASAGRPPAERVALLEAEAARFEEEDREACAAMGRHGAAWIAAHLGADPAGPLRVLTHCNAGALATTGVGTALGVVRALAAGRPVAVFADETRPFWQGARLTAWELAKDGIDVTILPDVAAASVIASGKVSVAVVGADRIAANGDVANKVGTYGVALACRAHGVPFVVAAPRTTLDSACPTGRDIPIEWRDGAEVLLLDPAGESPLSVAPAGVPALYPAFDVTPAALVDAIVTEAGLSTAPHADGLARLLALP
;
A
#
# COMPACT_ATOMS: atom_id res chain seq x y z
N ASN A 1 -2.21 6.76 9.40
CA ASN A 1 -1.61 5.82 10.37
C ASN A 1 -0.65 6.52 11.33
N LEU A 2 0.41 7.21 10.85
CA LEU A 2 1.39 7.86 11.72
C LEU A 2 0.74 8.85 12.70
N ARG A 3 -0.17 9.70 12.23
CA ARG A 3 -0.90 10.63 13.10
C ARG A 3 -1.72 9.89 14.15
N PHE A 4 -2.40 8.82 13.76
CA PHE A 4 -3.18 7.99 14.68
C PHE A 4 -2.28 7.42 15.79
N GLY A 5 -1.14 6.81 15.45
CA GLY A 5 -0.20 6.28 16.44
C GLY A 5 0.34 7.34 17.36
N VAL A 6 0.73 8.52 16.84
CA VAL A 6 1.18 9.65 17.67
C VAL A 6 0.10 10.12 18.63
N GLU A 7 -1.14 10.31 18.19
CA GLU A 7 -2.23 10.77 19.07
C GLU A 7 -2.60 9.71 20.12
N ARG A 8 -2.53 8.43 19.76
CA ARG A 8 -2.71 7.33 20.72
C ARG A 8 -1.66 7.38 21.84
N MET A 9 -0.38 7.51 21.48
CA MET A 9 0.72 7.62 22.46
C MET A 9 0.60 8.90 23.30
N ARG A 10 0.21 10.04 22.70
CA ARG A 10 -0.05 11.30 23.45
C ARG A 10 -1.19 11.15 24.45
N THR A 11 -2.23 10.41 24.09
CA THR A 11 -3.36 10.12 24.97
C THR A 11 -2.91 9.28 26.16
N ALA A 12 -2.17 8.21 25.93
CA ALA A 12 -1.59 7.38 26.98
C ALA A 12 -0.64 8.18 27.88
N PHE A 13 0.19 9.05 27.29
CA PHE A 13 1.09 9.93 28.06
C PHE A 13 0.31 10.90 28.97
N ARG A 14 -0.75 11.53 28.48
CA ARG A 14 -1.60 12.42 29.28
C ARG A 14 -2.33 11.67 30.39
N ALA A 15 -2.86 10.49 30.09
CA ALA A 15 -3.57 9.65 31.06
C ALA A 15 -2.65 9.13 32.18
N SER A 16 -1.34 9.09 31.96
CA SER A 16 -0.34 8.71 32.96
C SER A 16 0.12 9.87 33.86
N ALA A 17 -0.45 11.08 33.72
CA ALA A 17 -0.08 12.24 34.53
C ALA A 17 -0.25 11.98 36.02
N GLY A 18 0.69 12.46 36.84
CA GLY A 18 0.69 12.25 38.30
C GLY A 18 1.26 10.90 38.77
N ARG A 19 1.57 9.95 37.90
CA ARG A 19 2.24 8.71 38.25
C ARG A 19 3.76 8.89 38.34
N PRO A 20 4.46 8.06 39.13
CA PRO A 20 5.92 8.01 39.15
C PRO A 20 6.51 7.84 37.73
N PRO A 21 7.68 8.41 37.41
CA PRO A 21 8.27 8.31 36.09
C PRO A 21 8.43 6.88 35.56
N ALA A 22 8.87 5.94 36.40
CA ALA A 22 9.04 4.54 36.01
C ALA A 22 7.71 3.89 35.58
N GLU A 23 6.61 4.16 36.31
CA GLU A 23 5.29 3.66 35.93
C GLU A 23 4.79 4.27 34.61
N ARG A 24 5.09 5.54 34.38
CA ARG A 24 4.72 6.21 33.12
C ARG A 24 5.44 5.58 31.93
N VAL A 25 6.73 5.29 32.07
CA VAL A 25 7.50 4.60 31.03
C VAL A 25 6.89 3.23 30.75
N ALA A 26 6.67 2.41 31.77
CA ALA A 26 6.08 1.07 31.63
C ALA A 26 4.70 1.10 30.95
N LEU A 27 3.85 2.09 31.25
CA LEU A 27 2.56 2.26 30.58
C LEU A 27 2.69 2.61 29.10
N LEU A 28 3.65 3.47 28.75
CA LEU A 28 3.89 3.85 27.36
C LEU A 28 4.49 2.68 26.56
N GLU A 29 5.41 1.92 27.15
CA GLU A 29 5.97 0.71 26.53
C GLU A 29 4.89 -0.33 26.28
N ALA A 30 4.02 -0.56 27.28
CA ALA A 30 2.89 -1.49 27.13
C ALA A 30 1.88 -1.04 26.06
N GLU A 31 1.63 0.27 25.93
CA GLU A 31 0.76 0.82 24.89
C GLU A 31 1.39 0.70 23.50
N ALA A 32 2.69 0.95 23.38
CA ALA A 32 3.42 0.78 22.13
C ALA A 32 3.41 -0.69 21.66
N ALA A 33 3.69 -1.62 22.57
CA ALA A 33 3.66 -3.06 22.28
C ALA A 33 2.26 -3.53 21.86
N ARG A 34 1.19 -3.01 22.50
CA ARG A 34 -0.19 -3.31 22.13
C ARG A 34 -0.53 -2.77 20.75
N PHE A 35 -0.11 -1.56 20.43
CA PHE A 35 -0.30 -0.98 19.11
C PHE A 35 0.44 -1.76 18.01
N GLU A 36 1.66 -2.22 18.30
CA GLU A 36 2.42 -3.08 17.40
C GLU A 36 1.69 -4.39 17.11
N GLU A 37 1.15 -5.06 18.15
CA GLU A 37 0.44 -6.34 17.98
C GLU A 37 -0.87 -6.15 17.20
N GLU A 38 -1.63 -5.11 17.50
CA GLU A 38 -2.85 -4.76 16.74
C GLU A 38 -2.56 -4.54 15.26
N ASP A 39 -1.47 -3.83 14.90
CA ASP A 39 -1.06 -3.62 13.51
C ASP A 39 -0.62 -4.95 12.85
N ARG A 40 0.05 -5.83 13.58
CA ARG A 40 0.45 -7.16 13.11
C ARG A 40 -0.77 -8.02 12.79
N GLU A 41 -1.74 -8.06 13.71
CA GLU A 41 -3.01 -8.77 13.51
C GLU A 41 -3.81 -8.19 12.33
N ALA A 42 -3.86 -6.86 12.22
CA ALA A 42 -4.53 -6.17 11.12
C ALA A 42 -3.90 -6.52 9.76
N CYS A 43 -2.58 -6.52 9.65
CA CYS A 43 -1.87 -6.93 8.44
C CYS A 43 -2.20 -8.39 8.06
N ALA A 44 -2.17 -9.30 9.03
CA ALA A 44 -2.51 -10.71 8.81
C ALA A 44 -3.97 -10.90 8.36
N ALA A 45 -4.92 -10.15 8.95
CA ALA A 45 -6.33 -10.19 8.58
C ALA A 45 -6.55 -9.66 7.15
N MET A 46 -5.94 -8.53 6.79
CA MET A 46 -5.96 -8.01 5.42
C MET A 46 -5.41 -9.03 4.42
N GLY A 47 -4.31 -9.69 4.75
CA GLY A 47 -3.74 -10.78 3.96
C GLY A 47 -4.77 -11.86 3.65
N ARG A 48 -5.45 -12.37 4.67
CA ARG A 48 -6.50 -13.41 4.53
C ARG A 48 -7.69 -12.92 3.71
N HIS A 49 -8.22 -11.74 4.01
CA HIS A 49 -9.39 -11.18 3.31
C HIS A 49 -9.10 -10.94 1.84
N GLY A 50 -7.95 -10.32 1.53
CA GLY A 50 -7.55 -10.04 0.16
C GLY A 50 -7.29 -11.31 -0.65
N ALA A 51 -6.57 -12.27 -0.09
CA ALA A 51 -6.32 -13.55 -0.74
C ALA A 51 -7.62 -14.33 -1.02
N ALA A 52 -8.55 -14.36 -0.07
CA ALA A 52 -9.85 -15.01 -0.24
C ALA A 52 -10.69 -14.34 -1.35
N TRP A 53 -10.73 -13.01 -1.37
CA TRP A 53 -11.46 -12.28 -2.41
C TRP A 53 -10.85 -12.52 -3.80
N ILE A 54 -9.53 -12.44 -3.93
CA ILE A 54 -8.82 -12.67 -5.20
C ILE A 54 -9.07 -14.09 -5.70
N ALA A 55 -8.96 -15.09 -4.82
CA ALA A 55 -9.23 -16.47 -5.19
C ALA A 55 -10.66 -16.70 -5.68
N ALA A 56 -11.65 -16.10 -5.01
CA ALA A 56 -13.05 -16.18 -5.42
C ALA A 56 -13.33 -15.42 -6.73
N HIS A 57 -12.67 -14.27 -6.94
CA HIS A 57 -12.89 -13.41 -8.11
C HIS A 57 -12.25 -13.98 -9.38
N LEU A 58 -11.06 -14.55 -9.29
CA LEU A 58 -10.35 -15.12 -10.43
C LEU A 58 -10.82 -16.55 -10.79
N GLY A 59 -11.55 -17.21 -9.88
CA GLY A 59 -12.07 -18.57 -10.11
C GLY A 59 -10.98 -19.65 -10.10
N ALA A 60 -11.34 -20.82 -10.65
CA ALA A 60 -10.43 -21.94 -10.78
C ALA A 60 -9.33 -21.62 -11.82
N ASP A 61 -8.12 -21.91 -11.44
CA ASP A 61 -6.88 -21.40 -11.99
C ASP A 61 -6.48 -21.92 -13.36
N PRO A 62 -5.97 -21.06 -14.25
CA PRO A 62 -5.13 -21.49 -15.34
C PRO A 62 -3.82 -22.10 -14.80
N ALA A 63 -3.30 -23.10 -15.49
CA ALA A 63 -2.04 -23.76 -15.15
C ALA A 63 -0.90 -22.72 -15.02
N GLY A 64 -0.26 -22.66 -13.85
CA GLY A 64 0.89 -21.80 -13.58
C GLY A 64 0.75 -20.90 -12.34
N PRO A 65 1.78 -20.08 -12.05
CA PRO A 65 1.76 -19.19 -10.91
C PRO A 65 0.76 -18.04 -11.10
N LEU A 66 0.08 -17.64 -10.01
CA LEU A 66 -0.69 -16.40 -9.98
C LEU A 66 0.25 -15.22 -10.14
N ARG A 67 0.00 -14.37 -11.13
CA ARG A 67 0.87 -13.24 -11.46
C ARG A 67 0.27 -11.95 -10.91
N VAL A 68 0.91 -11.43 -9.87
CA VAL A 68 0.50 -10.22 -9.16
C VAL A 68 1.38 -9.05 -9.59
N LEU A 69 0.79 -7.90 -9.91
CA LEU A 69 1.52 -6.65 -10.06
C LEU A 69 1.35 -5.83 -8.77
N THR A 70 2.43 -5.21 -8.31
CA THR A 70 2.40 -4.29 -7.17
C THR A 70 3.24 -3.05 -7.44
N HIS A 71 2.90 -1.96 -6.75
CA HIS A 71 3.57 -0.66 -6.89
C HIS A 71 3.95 -0.11 -5.52
N CYS A 72 5.12 0.50 -5.39
CA CYS A 72 5.70 0.98 -4.15
C CYS A 72 6.06 -0.16 -3.17
N ASN A 73 6.08 0.13 -1.87
CA ASN A 73 6.24 -0.86 -0.82
C ASN A 73 5.15 -0.68 0.23
N ALA A 74 4.33 -1.70 0.38
CA ALA A 74 3.35 -1.84 1.45
C ALA A 74 3.53 -3.21 2.12
N GLY A 75 4.78 -3.50 2.46
CA GLY A 75 5.25 -4.74 3.07
C GLY A 75 5.64 -4.60 4.53
N ALA A 76 6.39 -5.58 5.04
CA ALA A 76 6.86 -5.64 6.42
C ALA A 76 7.75 -4.45 6.80
N LEU A 77 8.50 -3.89 5.85
CA LEU A 77 9.34 -2.70 6.08
C LEU A 77 8.53 -1.40 6.25
N ALA A 78 7.25 -1.40 5.87
CA ALA A 78 6.34 -0.25 6.00
C ALA A 78 5.29 -0.45 7.12
N THR A 79 5.26 -1.60 7.78
CA THR A 79 4.28 -1.98 8.80
C THR A 79 4.94 -2.79 9.91
N THR A 80 4.16 -3.38 10.79
CA THR A 80 4.62 -4.26 11.88
C THR A 80 4.37 -5.74 11.62
N GLY A 81 4.72 -6.28 10.47
CA GLY A 81 4.44 -7.69 10.27
C GLY A 81 4.60 -8.15 8.84
N VAL A 82 3.52 -8.64 8.23
CA VAL A 82 3.55 -9.19 6.87
C VAL A 82 3.25 -8.14 5.80
N GLY A 83 2.94 -6.90 6.19
CA GLY A 83 2.52 -5.86 5.25
C GLY A 83 1.03 -5.87 4.95
N THR A 84 0.57 -4.85 4.25
CA THR A 84 -0.80 -4.76 3.75
C THR A 84 -0.90 -5.42 2.37
N ALA A 85 -0.48 -4.77 1.29
CA ALA A 85 -0.48 -5.34 -0.05
C ALA A 85 0.42 -6.58 -0.15
N LEU A 86 1.64 -6.52 0.39
CA LEU A 86 2.52 -7.69 0.41
C LEU A 86 2.03 -8.78 1.39
N GLY A 87 1.22 -8.41 2.39
CA GLY A 87 0.49 -9.37 3.23
C GLY A 87 -0.50 -10.21 2.43
N VAL A 88 -1.23 -9.58 1.49
CA VAL A 88 -2.11 -10.30 0.55
C VAL A 88 -1.29 -11.22 -0.36
N VAL A 89 -0.16 -10.74 -0.90
CA VAL A 89 0.74 -11.57 -1.73
C VAL A 89 1.26 -12.78 -0.96
N ARG A 90 1.71 -12.60 0.29
CA ARG A 90 2.17 -13.67 1.18
C ARG A 90 1.07 -14.70 1.48
N ALA A 91 -0.14 -14.22 1.76
CA ALA A 91 -1.29 -15.09 2.01
C ALA A 91 -1.66 -15.92 0.77
N LEU A 92 -1.58 -15.35 -0.43
CA LEU A 92 -1.76 -16.07 -1.69
C LEU A 92 -0.66 -17.10 -1.90
N ALA A 93 0.60 -16.73 -1.65
CA ALA A 93 1.76 -17.63 -1.83
C ALA A 93 1.77 -18.81 -0.85
N ALA A 94 1.14 -18.69 0.30
CA ALA A 94 0.96 -19.81 1.24
C ALA A 94 0.05 -20.92 0.71
N GLY A 95 -0.84 -20.61 -0.26
CA GLY A 95 -1.79 -21.57 -0.82
C GLY A 95 -1.49 -22.03 -2.25
N ARG A 96 -0.62 -21.32 -2.99
CA ARG A 96 -0.34 -21.57 -4.41
C ARG A 96 0.94 -20.87 -4.88
N PRO A 97 1.55 -21.29 -6.00
CA PRO A 97 2.65 -20.56 -6.61
C PRO A 97 2.22 -19.13 -7.00
N VAL A 98 3.03 -18.13 -6.63
CA VAL A 98 2.83 -16.71 -6.97
C VAL A 98 4.11 -16.18 -7.60
N ALA A 99 3.98 -15.39 -8.67
CA ALA A 99 5.05 -14.59 -9.24
C ALA A 99 4.64 -13.11 -9.22
N VAL A 100 5.54 -12.23 -8.82
CA VAL A 100 5.24 -10.82 -8.63
C VAL A 100 5.98 -9.97 -9.65
N PHE A 101 5.27 -9.06 -10.29
CA PHE A 101 5.86 -7.92 -10.98
C PHE A 101 5.83 -6.73 -10.03
N ALA A 102 6.99 -6.21 -9.67
CA ALA A 102 7.13 -5.04 -8.82
C ALA A 102 7.60 -3.85 -9.67
N ASP A 103 6.76 -2.81 -9.78
CA ASP A 103 7.21 -1.55 -10.35
C ASP A 103 8.38 -1.00 -9.55
N GLU A 104 9.44 -0.52 -10.19
CA GLU A 104 10.62 0.01 -9.50
C GLU A 104 10.29 1.18 -8.57
N THR A 105 9.25 1.94 -8.89
CA THR A 105 8.70 3.06 -8.13
C THR A 105 9.66 4.25 -8.02
N ARG A 106 9.77 5.03 -9.10
CA ARG A 106 10.54 6.28 -9.09
C ARG A 106 9.89 7.32 -8.16
N PRO A 107 10.67 8.29 -7.59
CA PRO A 107 12.13 8.39 -7.69
C PRO A 107 12.92 7.59 -6.64
N PHE A 108 12.28 7.08 -5.57
CA PHE A 108 12.98 6.43 -4.45
C PHE A 108 13.18 4.92 -4.61
N TRP A 109 12.68 4.32 -5.69
CA TRP A 109 12.79 2.89 -5.98
C TRP A 109 12.33 1.97 -4.84
N GLN A 110 11.22 2.30 -4.17
CA GLN A 110 10.67 1.48 -3.09
C GLN A 110 10.33 0.06 -3.57
N GLY A 111 9.82 -0.08 -4.80
CA GLY A 111 9.57 -1.39 -5.40
C GLY A 111 10.84 -2.19 -5.63
N ALA A 112 11.86 -1.56 -6.25
CA ALA A 112 13.12 -2.24 -6.53
C ALA A 112 13.95 -2.50 -5.27
N ARG A 113 14.01 -1.54 -4.34
CA ARG A 113 14.88 -1.60 -3.15
C ARG A 113 14.26 -2.38 -2.00
N LEU A 114 12.96 -2.25 -1.77
CA LEU A 114 12.28 -2.78 -0.59
C LEU A 114 11.37 -3.96 -0.95
N THR A 115 10.41 -3.79 -1.86
CA THR A 115 9.46 -4.84 -2.23
C THR A 115 10.16 -6.06 -2.81
N ALA A 116 11.08 -5.87 -3.75
CA ALA A 116 11.82 -6.97 -4.35
C ALA A 116 12.69 -7.69 -3.32
N TRP A 117 13.32 -6.95 -2.39
CA TRP A 117 14.12 -7.53 -1.32
C TRP A 117 13.28 -8.37 -0.35
N GLU A 118 12.12 -7.86 0.10
CA GLU A 118 11.23 -8.59 1.00
C GLU A 118 10.75 -9.90 0.36
N LEU A 119 10.23 -9.82 -0.87
CA LEU A 119 9.66 -10.97 -1.55
C LEU A 119 10.72 -12.03 -1.87
N ALA A 120 11.91 -11.61 -2.32
CA ALA A 120 13.02 -12.51 -2.56
C ALA A 120 13.47 -13.24 -1.27
N LYS A 121 13.49 -12.54 -0.13
CA LYS A 121 13.77 -13.17 1.17
C LYS A 121 12.73 -14.21 1.58
N ASP A 122 11.47 -14.00 1.19
CA ASP A 122 10.38 -14.94 1.46
C ASP A 122 10.35 -16.11 0.44
N GLY A 123 11.27 -16.12 -0.54
CA GLY A 123 11.30 -17.15 -1.60
C GLY A 123 10.16 -17.00 -2.62
N ILE A 124 9.55 -15.82 -2.72
CA ILE A 124 8.52 -15.51 -3.71
C ILE A 124 9.20 -14.95 -4.97
N ASP A 125 8.88 -15.52 -6.13
CA ASP A 125 9.41 -15.03 -7.41
C ASP A 125 9.01 -13.58 -7.64
N VAL A 126 10.01 -12.71 -7.86
CA VAL A 126 9.80 -11.29 -8.11
C VAL A 126 10.61 -10.81 -9.31
N THR A 127 9.96 -10.05 -10.18
CA THR A 127 10.56 -9.38 -11.34
C THR A 127 10.31 -7.89 -11.22
N ILE A 128 11.38 -7.09 -11.27
CA ILE A 128 11.27 -5.63 -11.25
C ILE A 128 10.91 -5.14 -12.65
N LEU A 129 9.98 -4.20 -12.72
CA LEU A 129 9.60 -3.48 -13.93
C LEU A 129 10.00 -2.01 -13.83
N PRO A 130 10.45 -1.37 -14.92
CA PRO A 130 10.37 0.08 -15.02
C PRO A 130 8.90 0.52 -14.88
N ASP A 131 8.60 1.58 -14.14
CA ASP A 131 7.22 2.05 -13.90
C ASP A 131 6.43 2.22 -15.21
N VAL A 132 7.08 2.73 -16.24
CA VAL A 132 6.49 2.95 -17.58
C VAL A 132 6.13 1.64 -18.30
N ALA A 133 6.64 0.49 -17.87
CA ALA A 133 6.36 -0.80 -18.50
C ALA A 133 5.09 -1.48 -17.94
N ALA A 134 4.57 -1.04 -16.79
CA ALA A 134 3.43 -1.68 -16.14
C ALA A 134 2.23 -1.87 -17.08
N ALA A 135 1.82 -0.81 -17.79
CA ALA A 135 0.69 -0.87 -18.72
C ALA A 135 0.89 -1.87 -19.84
N SER A 136 2.10 -1.97 -20.40
CA SER A 136 2.39 -2.92 -21.50
C SER A 136 2.43 -4.37 -21.01
N VAL A 137 2.90 -4.61 -19.79
CA VAL A 137 2.91 -5.95 -19.16
C VAL A 137 1.48 -6.38 -18.83
N ILE A 138 0.63 -5.48 -18.32
CA ILE A 138 -0.80 -5.72 -18.11
C ILE A 138 -1.48 -6.06 -19.45
N ALA A 139 -1.28 -5.23 -20.48
CA ALA A 139 -1.85 -5.41 -21.82
C ALA A 139 -1.45 -6.74 -22.46
N SER A 140 -0.26 -7.26 -22.16
CA SER A 140 0.21 -8.55 -22.68
C SER A 140 -0.45 -9.79 -22.03
N GLY A 141 -1.38 -9.61 -21.08
CA GLY A 141 -2.05 -10.69 -20.36
C GLY A 141 -1.15 -11.42 -19.34
N LYS A 142 -0.02 -10.81 -18.96
CA LYS A 142 0.91 -11.39 -17.99
C LYS A 142 0.55 -11.10 -16.53
N VAL A 143 -0.43 -10.25 -16.27
CA VAL A 143 -0.88 -9.89 -14.92
C VAL A 143 -2.27 -10.45 -14.67
N SER A 144 -2.44 -11.17 -13.58
CA SER A 144 -3.73 -11.74 -13.16
C SER A 144 -4.50 -10.76 -12.25
N VAL A 145 -3.79 -9.99 -11.43
CA VAL A 145 -4.34 -9.03 -10.47
C VAL A 145 -3.28 -8.00 -10.10
N ALA A 146 -3.68 -6.76 -9.87
CA ALA A 146 -2.83 -5.76 -9.24
C ALA A 146 -3.24 -5.58 -7.77
N VAL A 147 -2.26 -5.54 -6.85
CA VAL A 147 -2.48 -5.35 -5.42
C VAL A 147 -1.54 -4.25 -4.92
N VAL A 148 -2.10 -3.18 -4.38
CA VAL A 148 -1.34 -2.02 -3.88
C VAL A 148 -1.78 -1.62 -2.47
N GLY A 149 -0.95 -0.83 -1.78
CA GLY A 149 -1.33 -0.17 -0.54
C GLY A 149 -2.12 1.12 -0.77
N ALA A 150 -2.30 1.89 0.31
CA ALA A 150 -2.83 3.24 0.25
C ALA A 150 -2.23 4.13 1.33
N ASP A 151 -1.97 5.39 1.00
CA ASP A 151 -1.58 6.43 1.97
C ASP A 151 -2.80 7.10 2.59
N ARG A 152 -3.90 7.26 1.83
CA ARG A 152 -5.18 7.77 2.31
C ARG A 152 -6.32 7.27 1.42
N ILE A 153 -7.46 6.97 2.02
CA ILE A 153 -8.69 6.60 1.31
C ILE A 153 -9.79 7.54 1.75
N ALA A 154 -10.38 8.27 0.79
CA ALA A 154 -11.50 9.17 1.04
C ALA A 154 -12.82 8.40 1.30
N ALA A 155 -13.82 9.10 1.85
CA ALA A 155 -15.12 8.51 2.20
C ALA A 155 -15.85 7.86 1.00
N ASN A 156 -15.66 8.40 -0.20
CA ASN A 156 -16.24 7.83 -1.43
C ASN A 156 -15.45 6.64 -2.00
N GLY A 157 -14.28 6.30 -1.43
CA GLY A 157 -13.40 5.23 -1.89
C GLY A 157 -12.32 5.64 -2.87
N ASP A 158 -12.13 6.92 -3.15
CA ASP A 158 -10.96 7.41 -3.89
C ASP A 158 -9.69 7.17 -3.07
N VAL A 159 -8.63 6.72 -3.72
CA VAL A 159 -7.41 6.25 -3.07
C VAL A 159 -6.22 7.13 -3.45
N ALA A 160 -5.60 7.78 -2.49
CA ALA A 160 -4.27 8.37 -2.65
C ALA A 160 -3.21 7.33 -2.32
N ASN A 161 -2.25 7.14 -3.23
CA ASN A 161 -1.11 6.26 -3.03
C ASN A 161 0.11 6.81 -3.80
N LYS A 162 1.25 6.14 -3.69
CA LYS A 162 2.48 6.53 -4.37
C LYS A 162 2.21 6.82 -5.85
N VAL A 163 2.76 7.95 -6.35
CA VAL A 163 2.63 8.36 -7.76
C VAL A 163 2.96 7.21 -8.71
N GLY A 164 2.11 7.02 -9.74
CA GLY A 164 2.14 5.88 -10.65
C GLY A 164 0.96 4.92 -10.45
N THR A 165 0.39 4.86 -9.24
CA THR A 165 -0.74 3.98 -8.89
C THR A 165 -1.96 4.22 -9.78
N TYR A 166 -2.30 5.48 -10.08
CA TYR A 166 -3.41 5.83 -10.97
C TYR A 166 -3.21 5.27 -12.38
N GLY A 167 -1.97 5.35 -12.91
CA GLY A 167 -1.64 4.78 -14.21
C GLY A 167 -1.82 3.27 -14.27
N VAL A 168 -1.40 2.56 -13.22
CA VAL A 168 -1.61 1.11 -13.07
C VAL A 168 -3.10 0.77 -13.03
N ALA A 169 -3.89 1.51 -12.24
CA ALA A 169 -5.34 1.28 -12.15
C ALA A 169 -6.06 1.50 -13.49
N LEU A 170 -5.68 2.53 -14.25
CA LEU A 170 -6.20 2.77 -15.60
C LEU A 170 -5.87 1.61 -16.56
N ALA A 171 -4.63 1.12 -16.54
CA ALA A 171 -4.22 0.00 -17.35
C ALA A 171 -4.98 -1.28 -16.96
N CYS A 172 -5.14 -1.54 -15.66
CA CYS A 172 -5.93 -2.67 -15.16
C CYS A 172 -7.37 -2.61 -15.67
N ARG A 173 -8.03 -1.47 -15.54
CA ARG A 173 -9.41 -1.25 -16.04
C ARG A 173 -9.52 -1.47 -17.55
N ALA A 174 -8.56 -0.96 -18.33
CA ALA A 174 -8.56 -1.09 -19.79
C ALA A 174 -8.41 -2.54 -20.29
N HIS A 175 -7.78 -3.39 -19.50
CA HIS A 175 -7.48 -4.79 -19.83
C HIS A 175 -8.22 -5.82 -18.99
N GLY A 176 -9.20 -5.41 -18.16
CA GLY A 176 -10.01 -6.32 -17.35
C GLY A 176 -9.23 -7.05 -16.25
N VAL A 177 -8.14 -6.46 -15.78
CA VAL A 177 -7.35 -6.97 -14.66
C VAL A 177 -7.90 -6.37 -13.36
N PRO A 178 -8.24 -7.17 -12.35
CA PRO A 178 -8.72 -6.66 -11.06
C PRO A 178 -7.66 -5.79 -10.37
N PHE A 179 -8.10 -4.65 -9.82
CA PHE A 179 -7.26 -3.72 -9.06
C PHE A 179 -7.71 -3.67 -7.60
N VAL A 180 -6.86 -4.14 -6.69
CA VAL A 180 -7.14 -4.31 -5.27
C VAL A 180 -6.27 -3.39 -4.43
N VAL A 181 -6.88 -2.72 -3.46
CA VAL A 181 -6.20 -1.86 -2.49
C VAL A 181 -6.28 -2.51 -1.12
N ALA A 182 -5.15 -2.67 -0.42
CA ALA A 182 -5.08 -3.22 0.93
C ALA A 182 -4.51 -2.19 1.90
N ALA A 183 -5.33 -1.72 2.84
CA ALA A 183 -4.95 -0.72 3.83
C ALA A 183 -5.78 -0.85 5.11
N PRO A 184 -5.21 -0.57 6.30
CA PRO A 184 -5.96 -0.66 7.55
C PRO A 184 -7.02 0.45 7.63
N ARG A 185 -8.05 0.24 8.45
CA ARG A 185 -9.12 1.23 8.70
C ARG A 185 -8.58 2.60 9.10
N THR A 186 -7.42 2.67 9.75
CA THR A 186 -6.76 3.92 10.12
C THR A 186 -6.30 4.76 8.91
N THR A 187 -6.31 4.19 7.70
CA THR A 187 -6.04 4.87 6.44
C THR A 187 -7.32 5.50 5.84
N LEU A 188 -8.50 5.03 6.28
CA LEU A 188 -9.78 5.59 5.84
C LEU A 188 -10.02 6.94 6.51
N ASP A 189 -10.23 7.97 5.70
CA ASP A 189 -10.51 9.34 6.16
C ASP A 189 -11.96 9.69 5.86
N SER A 190 -12.85 9.41 6.82
CA SER A 190 -14.28 9.70 6.70
C SER A 190 -14.59 11.21 6.70
N ALA A 191 -13.64 12.06 7.12
CA ALA A 191 -13.77 13.51 7.07
C ALA A 191 -13.37 14.10 5.71
N CYS A 192 -12.76 13.30 4.84
CA CYS A 192 -12.39 13.66 3.47
C CYS A 192 -13.43 13.10 2.50
N PRO A 193 -14.34 13.92 1.92
CA PRO A 193 -15.45 13.42 1.12
C PRO A 193 -15.00 12.70 -0.16
N THR A 194 -14.04 13.26 -0.88
CA THR A 194 -13.57 12.76 -2.18
C THR A 194 -12.04 12.88 -2.32
N GLY A 195 -11.48 12.18 -3.29
CA GLY A 195 -10.05 12.26 -3.60
C GLY A 195 -9.57 13.65 -4.01
N ARG A 196 -10.48 14.53 -4.48
CA ARG A 196 -10.14 15.94 -4.78
C ARG A 196 -9.81 16.76 -3.55
N ASP A 197 -10.30 16.31 -2.39
CA ASP A 197 -10.10 16.97 -1.10
C ASP A 197 -8.82 16.48 -0.40
N ILE A 198 -8.15 15.45 -0.96
CA ILE A 198 -6.88 14.94 -0.44
C ILE A 198 -5.75 15.90 -0.82
N PRO A 199 -5.05 16.52 0.14
CA PRO A 199 -3.88 17.33 -0.18
C PRO A 199 -2.73 16.46 -0.70
N ILE A 200 -2.29 16.71 -1.92
CA ILE A 200 -1.14 16.02 -2.51
C ILE A 200 0.14 16.78 -2.17
N GLU A 201 1.11 16.08 -1.62
CA GLU A 201 2.44 16.61 -1.33
C GLU A 201 3.22 16.79 -2.64
N TRP A 202 3.67 18.02 -2.87
CA TRP A 202 4.62 18.36 -3.94
C TRP A 202 6.01 18.42 -3.34
N ARG A 203 6.89 17.59 -3.84
CA ARG A 203 8.25 17.46 -3.33
C ARG A 203 9.27 18.14 -4.24
N ASP A 204 10.50 18.28 -3.74
CA ASP A 204 11.59 18.90 -4.50
C ASP A 204 11.86 18.08 -5.78
N GLY A 205 11.85 18.77 -6.93
CA GLY A 205 12.19 18.19 -8.22
C GLY A 205 13.60 17.59 -8.27
N ALA A 206 14.53 18.01 -7.41
CA ALA A 206 15.85 17.42 -7.29
C ALA A 206 15.79 15.91 -7.01
N GLU A 207 14.78 15.43 -6.28
CA GLU A 207 14.59 14.01 -6.01
C GLU A 207 14.34 13.17 -7.29
N VAL A 208 13.79 13.79 -8.33
CA VAL A 208 13.59 13.17 -9.65
C VAL A 208 14.84 13.26 -10.52
N LEU A 209 15.57 14.39 -10.42
CA LEU A 209 16.70 14.70 -11.29
C LEU A 209 17.99 14.03 -10.85
N LEU A 210 18.09 13.63 -9.58
CA LEU A 210 19.27 13.01 -9.01
C LEU A 210 19.07 11.51 -8.80
N LEU A 211 19.97 10.71 -9.36
CA LEU A 211 20.08 9.28 -9.05
C LEU A 211 21.08 9.10 -7.92
N ASP A 212 20.59 8.75 -6.75
CA ASP A 212 21.44 8.45 -5.60
C ASP A 212 20.85 7.31 -4.76
N PRO A 213 20.75 6.10 -5.31
CA PRO A 213 20.12 4.97 -4.63
C PRO A 213 20.88 4.53 -3.37
N ALA A 214 22.17 4.82 -3.27
CA ALA A 214 23.02 4.46 -2.13
C ALA A 214 23.26 5.63 -1.16
N GLY A 215 22.94 6.88 -1.56
CA GLY A 215 23.20 8.07 -0.74
C GLY A 215 24.67 8.49 -0.68
N GLU A 216 25.48 8.04 -1.65
CA GLU A 216 26.93 8.25 -1.62
C GLU A 216 27.41 9.26 -2.67
N SER A 217 26.78 9.30 -3.84
CA SER A 217 27.24 10.12 -4.98
C SER A 217 26.07 10.40 -5.94
N PRO A 218 25.37 11.52 -5.78
CA PRO A 218 24.27 11.86 -6.66
C PRO A 218 24.73 12.10 -8.10
N LEU A 219 24.07 11.42 -9.05
CA LEU A 219 24.28 11.59 -10.49
C LEU A 219 23.08 12.34 -11.08
N SER A 220 23.33 13.49 -11.71
CA SER A 220 22.28 14.20 -12.43
C SER A 220 21.90 13.46 -13.73
N VAL A 221 20.62 13.23 -13.95
CA VAL A 221 20.07 12.57 -15.15
C VAL A 221 19.53 13.56 -16.18
N ALA A 222 19.55 14.85 -15.87
CA ALA A 222 19.07 15.91 -16.74
C ALA A 222 20.11 17.03 -16.90
N PRO A 223 20.02 17.84 -17.97
CA PRO A 223 20.86 19.03 -18.12
C PRO A 223 20.64 20.01 -16.97
N ALA A 224 21.70 20.75 -16.61
CA ALA A 224 21.62 21.77 -15.58
C ALA A 224 20.52 22.81 -15.89
N GLY A 225 19.75 23.20 -14.89
CA GLY A 225 18.71 24.23 -15.00
C GLY A 225 17.36 23.73 -15.55
N VAL A 226 17.21 22.45 -15.92
CA VAL A 226 15.91 21.88 -16.28
C VAL A 226 15.13 21.56 -14.99
N PRO A 227 13.91 22.10 -14.79
CA PRO A 227 13.10 21.81 -13.61
C PRO A 227 12.43 20.44 -13.72
N ALA A 228 12.11 19.83 -12.58
CA ALA A 228 11.26 18.66 -12.49
C ALA A 228 10.03 18.95 -11.63
N LEU A 229 8.93 18.28 -11.95
CA LEU A 229 7.69 18.34 -11.20
C LEU A 229 7.47 16.97 -10.53
N TYR A 230 7.32 16.99 -9.20
CA TYR A 230 7.18 15.76 -8.43
C TYR A 230 5.98 15.80 -7.47
N PRO A 231 4.80 15.32 -7.89
CA PRO A 231 3.77 14.93 -6.95
C PRO A 231 4.19 13.61 -6.28
N ALA A 232 4.24 13.57 -4.96
CA ALA A 232 4.66 12.35 -4.25
C ALA A 232 3.63 11.22 -4.36
N PHE A 233 2.37 11.60 -4.53
CA PHE A 233 1.21 10.72 -4.61
C PHE A 233 0.32 11.11 -5.78
N ASP A 234 -0.50 10.15 -6.23
CA ASP A 234 -1.61 10.41 -7.13
C ASP A 234 -2.92 9.85 -6.55
N VAL A 235 -4.05 10.26 -7.12
CA VAL A 235 -5.37 9.84 -6.65
C VAL A 235 -6.01 8.94 -7.70
N THR A 236 -6.29 7.71 -7.31
CA THR A 236 -7.06 6.74 -8.08
C THR A 236 -8.53 6.87 -7.75
N PRO A 237 -9.40 7.19 -8.74
CA PRO A 237 -10.84 7.21 -8.53
C PRO A 237 -11.40 5.87 -8.07
N ALA A 238 -12.34 5.88 -7.15
CA ALA A 238 -13.02 4.69 -6.60
C ALA A 238 -13.58 3.75 -7.69
N ALA A 239 -14.02 4.32 -8.82
CA ALA A 239 -14.54 3.56 -9.96
C ALA A 239 -13.49 2.64 -10.62
N LEU A 240 -12.21 2.84 -10.38
CA LEU A 240 -11.11 2.00 -10.88
C LEU A 240 -10.66 0.93 -9.87
N VAL A 241 -11.21 0.95 -8.66
CA VAL A 241 -10.86 0.01 -7.58
C VAL A 241 -11.94 -1.06 -7.49
N ASP A 242 -11.55 -2.33 -7.64
CA ASP A 242 -12.51 -3.44 -7.58
C ASP A 242 -12.77 -3.88 -6.13
N ALA A 243 -11.74 -3.84 -5.27
CA ALA A 243 -11.88 -4.11 -3.85
C ALA A 243 -10.93 -3.26 -3.00
N ILE A 244 -11.45 -2.77 -1.87
CA ILE A 244 -10.67 -2.18 -0.78
C ILE A 244 -10.73 -3.15 0.39
N VAL A 245 -9.58 -3.67 0.78
CA VAL A 245 -9.41 -4.70 1.81
C VAL A 245 -8.87 -4.06 3.08
N THR A 246 -9.56 -4.32 4.20
CA THR A 246 -9.14 -3.87 5.54
C THR A 246 -9.07 -5.07 6.49
N GLU A 247 -8.57 -4.84 7.70
CA GLU A 247 -8.57 -5.84 8.78
C GLU A 247 -9.99 -6.25 9.21
N ALA A 248 -10.98 -5.37 9.04
CA ALA A 248 -12.38 -5.62 9.40
C ALA A 248 -13.20 -6.27 8.28
N GLY A 249 -12.60 -6.51 7.11
CA GLY A 249 -13.27 -7.04 5.94
C GLY A 249 -12.94 -6.24 4.68
N LEU A 250 -13.83 -6.29 3.69
CA LEU A 250 -13.61 -5.63 2.40
C LEU A 250 -14.84 -4.85 1.92
N SER A 251 -14.59 -3.87 1.07
CA SER A 251 -15.59 -3.14 0.31
C SER A 251 -15.35 -3.36 -1.18
N THR A 252 -16.41 -3.63 -1.94
CA THR A 252 -16.42 -3.62 -3.41
C THR A 252 -17.21 -2.42 -3.91
N ALA A 253 -17.03 -2.05 -5.18
CA ALA A 253 -17.75 -0.92 -5.77
C ALA A 253 -19.29 -1.11 -5.75
N PRO A 254 -20.08 -0.08 -5.42
CA PRO A 254 -19.70 1.25 -4.97
C PRO A 254 -19.21 1.25 -3.51
N HIS A 255 -18.07 1.91 -3.25
CA HIS A 255 -17.34 1.74 -1.99
C HIS A 255 -17.94 2.47 -0.78
N ALA A 256 -18.58 3.63 -0.97
CA ALA A 256 -18.95 4.53 0.13
C ALA A 256 -19.69 3.84 1.28
N ASP A 257 -20.76 3.09 0.99
CA ASP A 257 -21.55 2.39 2.01
C ASP A 257 -20.76 1.22 2.64
N GLY A 258 -19.94 0.55 1.83
CA GLY A 258 -19.06 -0.52 2.30
C GLY A 258 -18.04 -0.01 3.30
N LEU A 259 -17.36 1.08 2.98
CA LEU A 259 -16.36 1.72 3.85
C LEU A 259 -17.00 2.27 5.13
N ALA A 260 -18.17 2.91 5.04
CA ALA A 260 -18.91 3.38 6.21
C ALA A 260 -19.24 2.22 7.18
N ARG A 261 -19.67 1.07 6.64
CA ARG A 261 -19.91 -0.13 7.47
C ARG A 261 -18.63 -0.64 8.12
N LEU A 262 -17.51 -0.72 7.39
CA LEU A 262 -16.23 -1.18 7.94
C LEU A 262 -15.73 -0.28 9.07
N LEU A 263 -15.92 1.05 8.96
CA LEU A 263 -15.57 1.99 10.02
C LEU A 263 -16.45 1.87 11.27
N ALA A 264 -17.69 1.41 11.13
CA ALA A 264 -18.63 1.24 12.24
C ALA A 264 -18.42 -0.07 13.03
N LEU A 265 -17.61 -1.01 12.51
CA LEU A 265 -17.29 -2.25 13.21
C LEU A 265 -16.36 -1.98 14.41
N PRO A 266 -16.50 -2.74 15.51
CA PRO A 266 -15.66 -2.60 16.70
C PRO A 266 -14.19 -2.87 16.42
#